data_a5c7189fa89140094946a7e46f4e6663
#
_entry.id   a5c7189fa89140094946a7e46f4e6663
#
_cell.length_a   1.000
_cell.length_b   1.000
_cell.length_c   1.000
_cell.angle_alpha   90.00
_cell.angle_beta   90.00
_cell.angle_gamma   90.00
#
_symmetry.space_group_name_H-M   'P 1'
#
loop_
_entity.id
_entity.type
_entity.pdbx_description
1 polymer ?
#
loop_
_entity_poly.entity_id
_entity_poly.type
_entity_poly.pdbx_seq_one_letter_code
_entity_poly.pdbx_strand_id
1 'polypeptide(L)'
;MHFKYLFLCLIFFSIQSNSQILEPKKNFRAADSLLKEPSFSVHKDNYFLTGVPLDEPIDRNSADVKYQISFKLRLKSKPLWGGFFPYLMYTQKAFWDIYASSKPFSEINFNPGVAIVRPFYLKGERLTYGTISLEHESNGRDSIYSRTWNMLAFSLKSQISPRWVVGLRGWIPLVDKEDNPELTKYVGYGEASATYQIRPGRWSADILFRKGSGLINYGSLQTQLNWRPYKNENYYLTLQWFVGYTESLIDYQEHKSMLRIGFTIKPENMGIF
;
A
#
# COMPACT_ATOMS: atom_id res chain seq x y z
N MET A 1 11.69 2.57 -41.57
CA MET A 1 10.22 2.42 -41.57
C MET A 1 9.86 0.96 -41.34
N HIS A 2 9.82 0.52 -40.09
CA HIS A 2 9.31 -0.81 -39.72
C HIS A 2 8.51 -0.70 -38.43
N PHE A 3 7.20 -0.71 -38.58
CA PHE A 3 6.23 -0.90 -37.52
C PHE A 3 6.34 -2.34 -37.00
N LYS A 4 6.77 -2.54 -35.76
CA LYS A 4 6.62 -3.80 -35.06
C LYS A 4 5.35 -3.75 -34.20
N TYR A 5 4.38 -4.55 -34.60
CA TYR A 5 3.10 -4.74 -33.95
C TYR A 5 3.30 -5.28 -32.54
N LEU A 6 2.82 -4.51 -31.55
CA LEU A 6 2.66 -4.93 -30.17
C LEU A 6 1.43 -5.82 -30.10
N PHE A 7 1.63 -7.12 -30.00
CA PHE A 7 0.55 -8.10 -29.76
C PHE A 7 0.10 -7.96 -28.30
N LEU A 8 -0.96 -7.20 -28.09
CA LEU A 8 -1.68 -7.15 -26.84
C LEU A 8 -2.54 -8.40 -26.75
N CYS A 9 -2.08 -9.45 -26.04
CA CYS A 9 -2.92 -10.60 -25.67
C CYS A 9 -3.99 -10.14 -24.68
N LEU A 10 -5.10 -9.64 -25.21
CA LEU A 10 -6.37 -9.56 -24.52
C LEU A 10 -6.86 -11.00 -24.30
N ILE A 11 -6.61 -11.54 -23.12
CA ILE A 11 -7.32 -12.73 -22.66
C ILE A 11 -8.76 -12.29 -22.40
N PHE A 12 -9.59 -12.45 -23.42
CA PHE A 12 -11.04 -12.44 -23.28
C PHE A 12 -11.41 -13.67 -22.44
N PHE A 13 -11.46 -13.53 -21.13
CA PHE A 13 -12.32 -14.38 -20.34
C PHE A 13 -13.76 -14.02 -20.76
N SER A 14 -14.40 -14.89 -21.53
CA SER A 14 -15.83 -14.89 -21.71
C SER A 14 -16.47 -15.13 -20.34
N ILE A 15 -16.66 -14.04 -19.60
CA ILE A 15 -17.55 -14.04 -18.44
C ILE A 15 -18.94 -14.22 -19.04
N GLN A 16 -19.46 -15.44 -19.01
CA GLN A 16 -20.89 -15.63 -19.10
C GLN A 16 -21.49 -14.81 -17.98
N SER A 17 -22.05 -13.68 -18.36
CA SER A 17 -22.78 -12.79 -17.47
C SER A 17 -24.09 -13.48 -17.07
N ASN A 18 -24.02 -14.42 -16.13
CA ASN A 18 -25.13 -14.57 -15.23
C ASN A 18 -25.17 -13.28 -14.42
N SER A 19 -25.98 -12.32 -14.84
CA SER A 19 -26.34 -11.15 -14.06
C SER A 19 -27.10 -11.63 -12.81
N GLN A 20 -26.37 -12.16 -11.85
CA GLN A 20 -26.88 -12.19 -10.48
C GLN A 20 -26.93 -10.74 -10.05
N ILE A 21 -28.14 -10.17 -10.16
CA ILE A 21 -28.53 -8.93 -9.48
C ILE A 21 -28.02 -9.11 -8.07
N LEU A 22 -27.00 -8.32 -7.70
CA LEU A 22 -26.44 -8.27 -6.34
C LEU A 22 -27.62 -7.99 -5.41
N GLU A 23 -28.04 -9.00 -4.64
CA GLU A 23 -29.21 -8.88 -3.78
C GLU A 23 -29.01 -7.71 -2.82
N PRO A 24 -29.89 -6.70 -2.81
CA PRO A 24 -29.73 -5.48 -2.01
C PRO A 24 -29.41 -5.77 -0.52
N LYS A 25 -29.99 -6.81 0.05
CA LYS A 25 -29.79 -7.22 1.46
C LYS A 25 -28.36 -7.63 1.81
N LYS A 26 -27.59 -8.24 0.88
CA LYS A 26 -26.19 -8.62 1.15
C LYS A 26 -25.27 -7.42 1.10
N ASN A 27 -25.55 -6.43 0.27
CA ASN A 27 -24.75 -5.20 0.17
C ASN A 27 -24.86 -4.34 1.43
N PHE A 28 -26.01 -4.32 2.13
CA PHE A 28 -26.11 -3.64 3.42
C PHE A 28 -25.20 -4.27 4.48
N ARG A 29 -25.07 -5.59 4.55
CA ARG A 29 -24.15 -6.27 5.47
C ARG A 29 -22.68 -5.97 5.15
N ALA A 30 -22.31 -5.81 3.88
CA ALA A 30 -20.96 -5.40 3.51
C ALA A 30 -20.64 -3.97 3.94
N ALA A 31 -21.61 -3.04 3.84
CA ALA A 31 -21.46 -1.67 4.32
C ALA A 31 -21.22 -1.61 5.84
N ASP A 32 -21.84 -2.51 6.62
CA ASP A 32 -21.66 -2.58 8.07
C ASP A 32 -20.19 -2.78 8.46
N SER A 33 -19.40 -3.44 7.63
CA SER A 33 -17.96 -3.62 7.88
C SER A 33 -17.19 -2.30 7.94
N LEU A 34 -17.58 -1.32 7.10
CA LEU A 34 -17.00 0.02 7.12
C LEU A 34 -17.59 0.88 8.25
N LEU A 35 -18.88 0.73 8.53
CA LEU A 35 -19.58 1.55 9.51
C LEU A 35 -19.21 1.19 10.96
N LYS A 36 -18.70 -0.03 11.19
CA LYS A 36 -18.17 -0.45 12.49
C LYS A 36 -16.86 0.22 12.85
N GLU A 37 -16.06 0.63 11.85
CA GLU A 37 -14.87 1.42 12.12
C GLU A 37 -15.25 2.86 12.50
N PRO A 38 -14.49 3.52 13.40
CA PRO A 38 -14.58 4.96 13.61
C PRO A 38 -14.42 5.71 12.28
N SER A 39 -15.05 6.89 12.17
CA SER A 39 -14.90 7.72 10.96
C SER A 39 -13.44 8.11 10.71
N PHE A 40 -12.70 8.39 11.77
CA PHE A 40 -11.25 8.57 11.75
C PHE A 40 -10.59 7.27 12.21
N SER A 41 -9.75 6.66 11.37
CA SER A 41 -9.15 5.35 11.63
C SER A 41 -7.80 5.19 10.90
N VAL A 42 -7.07 4.13 11.25
CA VAL A 42 -5.81 3.78 10.60
C VAL A 42 -6.07 3.39 9.14
N HIS A 43 -5.25 3.92 8.21
CA HIS A 43 -5.35 3.64 6.77
C HIS A 43 -4.42 2.51 6.33
N LYS A 44 -3.10 2.74 6.36
CA LYS A 44 -2.04 1.76 6.18
C LYS A 44 -1.40 1.44 7.53
N ASP A 45 -0.52 0.47 7.60
CA ASP A 45 0.22 0.16 8.81
C ASP A 45 0.94 1.41 9.34
N ASN A 46 0.76 1.71 10.63
CA ASN A 46 1.55 2.71 11.33
C ASN A 46 2.69 1.99 12.05
N TYR A 47 3.92 2.32 11.71
CA TYR A 47 5.07 1.62 12.27
C TYR A 47 6.22 2.56 12.64
N PHE A 48 7.05 2.08 13.56
CA PHE A 48 8.33 2.66 13.92
C PHE A 48 9.33 1.51 13.99
N LEU A 49 10.19 1.41 12.98
CA LEU A 49 11.10 0.29 12.78
C LEU A 49 12.53 0.81 12.67
N THR A 50 13.47 0.17 13.36
CA THR A 50 14.90 0.42 13.20
C THR A 50 15.56 -0.76 12.51
N GLY A 51 16.61 -0.52 11.73
CA GLY A 51 17.27 -1.60 11.02
C GLY A 51 18.57 -1.25 10.34
N VAL A 52 19.01 -2.22 9.57
CA VAL A 52 20.33 -2.20 8.92
C VAL A 52 20.21 -2.71 7.49
N PRO A 53 21.11 -2.28 6.60
CA PRO A 53 21.21 -2.84 5.26
C PRO A 53 21.72 -4.28 5.29
N LEU A 54 21.36 -5.05 4.25
CA LEU A 54 21.84 -6.41 4.04
C LEU A 54 22.80 -6.53 2.85
N ASP A 55 22.90 -5.51 2.02
CA ASP A 55 23.64 -5.47 0.77
C ASP A 55 24.83 -4.50 0.80
N GLU A 56 25.06 -3.82 1.93
CA GLU A 56 26.20 -2.94 2.16
C GLU A 56 26.71 -3.06 3.61
N PRO A 57 27.93 -2.53 3.94
CA PRO A 57 28.46 -2.55 5.29
C PRO A 57 27.58 -1.83 6.30
N ILE A 58 27.40 -2.44 7.47
CA ILE A 58 26.62 -1.85 8.56
C ILE A 58 27.48 -0.85 9.33
N ASP A 59 27.07 0.41 9.31
CA ASP A 59 27.67 1.48 10.09
C ASP A 59 26.61 2.48 10.61
N ARG A 60 27.05 3.60 11.18
CA ARG A 60 26.16 4.63 11.72
C ARG A 60 25.41 5.42 10.67
N ASN A 61 25.84 5.40 9.43
CA ASN A 61 25.21 6.12 8.32
C ASN A 61 24.30 5.21 7.50
N SER A 62 24.52 3.90 7.54
CA SER A 62 23.72 2.92 6.80
C SER A 62 22.56 2.35 7.62
N ALA A 63 22.66 2.40 8.96
CA ALA A 63 21.56 2.03 9.85
C ALA A 63 20.56 3.20 10.01
N ASP A 64 19.27 2.89 9.95
CA ASP A 64 18.22 3.91 9.99
C ASP A 64 17.06 3.56 10.94
N VAL A 65 16.16 4.53 11.05
CA VAL A 65 14.79 4.34 11.53
C VAL A 65 13.84 4.72 10.41
N LYS A 66 12.92 3.82 10.10
CA LYS A 66 11.80 4.06 9.18
C LYS A 66 10.51 4.11 9.98
N TYR A 67 9.73 5.18 9.83
CA TYR A 67 8.40 5.22 10.40
C TYR A 67 7.34 5.62 9.38
N GLN A 68 6.12 5.21 9.62
CA GLN A 68 4.95 5.56 8.83
C GLN A 68 3.79 5.94 9.74
N ILE A 69 3.16 7.06 9.43
CA ILE A 69 1.90 7.49 10.02
C ILE A 69 0.87 7.54 8.89
N SER A 70 -0.24 6.83 9.07
CA SER A 70 -1.26 6.74 8.05
C SER A 70 -2.66 6.66 8.67
N PHE A 71 -3.56 7.51 8.18
CA PHE A 71 -4.93 7.57 8.62
C PHE A 71 -5.89 7.87 7.47
N LYS A 72 -7.16 7.57 7.70
CA LYS A 72 -8.27 7.87 6.80
C LYS A 72 -9.44 8.48 7.59
N LEU A 73 -10.18 9.34 6.93
CA LEU A 73 -11.40 9.94 7.46
C LEU A 73 -12.57 9.62 6.52
N ARG A 74 -13.55 8.85 6.99
CA ARG A 74 -14.81 8.64 6.28
C ARG A 74 -15.67 9.90 6.38
N LEU A 75 -15.98 10.51 5.23
CA LEU A 75 -16.67 11.79 5.18
C LEU A 75 -18.18 11.69 5.38
N LYS A 76 -18.76 10.51 5.15
CA LYS A 76 -20.21 10.27 5.30
C LYS A 76 -20.50 8.90 5.94
N SER A 77 -21.49 8.86 6.83
CA SER A 77 -22.01 7.62 7.43
C SER A 77 -22.99 6.87 6.52
N LYS A 78 -23.51 7.53 5.47
CA LYS A 78 -24.37 6.92 4.46
C LYS A 78 -23.64 6.88 3.13
N PRO A 79 -23.80 5.80 2.36
CA PRO A 79 -23.14 5.71 1.05
C PRO A 79 -23.70 6.76 0.08
N LEU A 80 -22.87 7.13 -0.87
CA LEU A 80 -23.27 7.84 -2.09
C LEU A 80 -24.01 6.87 -3.03
N TRP A 81 -24.42 7.37 -4.22
CA TRP A 81 -24.98 6.51 -5.26
C TRP A 81 -24.03 5.33 -5.55
N GLY A 82 -24.57 4.19 -5.91
CA GLY A 82 -23.82 2.98 -6.18
C GLY A 82 -23.17 2.30 -4.96
N GLY A 83 -23.46 2.77 -3.72
CA GLY A 83 -22.93 2.17 -2.50
C GLY A 83 -21.51 2.56 -2.13
N PHE A 84 -21.01 3.68 -2.66
CA PHE A 84 -19.66 4.19 -2.39
C PHE A 84 -19.62 5.08 -1.14
N PHE A 85 -18.56 4.94 -0.36
CA PHE A 85 -18.23 5.79 0.78
C PHE A 85 -17.04 6.69 0.46
N PRO A 86 -17.15 8.02 0.62
CA PRO A 86 -16.04 8.94 0.38
C PRO A 86 -15.10 9.01 1.59
N TYR A 87 -13.79 9.06 1.31
CA TYR A 87 -12.71 9.17 2.29
C TYR A 87 -11.71 10.25 1.92
N LEU A 88 -11.16 10.90 2.95
CA LEU A 88 -9.86 11.55 2.91
C LEU A 88 -8.82 10.58 3.45
N MET A 89 -7.62 10.60 2.87
CA MET A 89 -6.52 9.74 3.26
C MET A 89 -5.25 10.55 3.39
N TYR A 90 -4.39 10.13 4.30
CA TYR A 90 -3.06 10.66 4.44
C TYR A 90 -2.10 9.56 4.87
N THR A 91 -0.94 9.53 4.22
CA THR A 91 0.19 8.71 4.65
C THR A 91 1.45 9.56 4.63
N GLN A 92 2.25 9.46 5.67
CA GLN A 92 3.58 10.01 5.74
C GLN A 92 4.55 8.88 6.07
N LYS A 93 5.59 8.74 5.28
CA LYS A 93 6.67 7.79 5.50
C LYS A 93 7.97 8.59 5.64
N ALA A 94 8.75 8.31 6.66
CA ALA A 94 9.98 9.02 6.93
C ALA A 94 11.12 8.04 7.20
N PHE A 95 12.31 8.45 6.78
CA PHE A 95 13.58 7.78 7.01
C PHE A 95 14.47 8.71 7.83
N TRP A 96 14.96 8.21 8.94
CA TRP A 96 15.66 8.98 9.94
C TRP A 96 17.00 8.32 10.27
N ASP A 97 18.09 9.01 9.94
CA ASP A 97 19.46 8.55 10.19
C ASP A 97 19.84 8.84 11.66
N ILE A 98 19.06 8.26 12.59
CA ILE A 98 19.16 8.54 14.03
C ILE A 98 20.54 8.19 14.61
N TYR A 99 21.27 7.28 13.97
CA TYR A 99 22.59 6.82 14.40
C TYR A 99 23.73 7.70 13.88
N ALA A 100 23.49 8.51 12.84
CA ALA A 100 24.45 9.48 12.33
C ALA A 100 24.69 10.63 13.33
N SER A 101 25.83 11.31 13.21
CA SER A 101 26.25 12.33 14.19
C SER A 101 25.24 13.49 14.33
N SER A 102 24.65 13.95 13.22
CA SER A 102 23.67 15.06 13.19
C SER A 102 22.21 14.58 13.24
N LYS A 103 21.97 13.29 13.17
CA LYS A 103 20.63 12.64 13.22
C LYS A 103 19.59 13.28 12.28
N PRO A 104 19.89 13.49 10.99
CA PRO A 104 18.96 14.11 10.06
C PRO A 104 17.83 13.18 9.66
N PHE A 105 16.71 13.75 9.21
CA PHE A 105 15.80 13.03 8.33
C PHE A 105 16.39 13.01 6.93
N SER A 106 16.72 11.82 6.44
CA SER A 106 17.21 11.64 5.07
C SER A 106 16.10 11.86 4.05
N GLU A 107 14.88 11.41 4.37
CA GLU A 107 13.73 11.62 3.51
C GLU A 107 12.40 11.58 4.27
N ILE A 108 11.43 12.39 3.81
CA ILE A 108 10.04 12.34 4.24
C ILE A 108 9.16 12.34 2.98
N ASN A 109 8.30 11.36 2.84
CA ASN A 109 7.34 11.27 1.74
C ASN A 109 5.93 11.49 2.26
N PHE A 110 5.22 12.44 1.66
CA PHE A 110 3.85 12.83 1.98
C PHE A 110 2.91 12.29 0.91
N ASN A 111 1.84 11.60 1.30
CA ASN A 111 0.87 11.02 0.36
C ASN A 111 -0.56 11.32 0.84
N PRO A 112 -1.06 12.56 0.64
CA PRO A 112 -2.48 12.88 0.77
C PRO A 112 -3.28 12.31 -0.40
N GLY A 113 -4.56 12.00 -0.15
CA GLY A 113 -5.45 11.52 -1.18
C GLY A 113 -6.92 11.59 -0.82
N VAL A 114 -7.75 11.42 -1.84
CA VAL A 114 -9.19 11.24 -1.72
C VAL A 114 -9.57 9.91 -2.36
N ALA A 115 -10.56 9.22 -1.78
CA ALA A 115 -11.01 7.95 -2.31
C ALA A 115 -12.51 7.79 -2.20
N ILE A 116 -13.05 6.93 -3.06
CA ILE A 116 -14.36 6.32 -2.89
C ILE A 116 -14.20 4.81 -2.77
N VAL A 117 -14.83 4.24 -1.75
CA VAL A 117 -14.71 2.82 -1.39
C VAL A 117 -16.08 2.18 -1.46
N ARG A 118 -16.17 1.05 -2.14
CA ARG A 118 -17.37 0.22 -2.19
C ARG A 118 -17.11 -1.14 -1.58
N PRO A 119 -17.72 -1.49 -0.45
CA PRO A 119 -17.72 -2.83 0.09
C PRO A 119 -18.78 -3.68 -0.63
N PHE A 120 -18.44 -4.92 -0.95
CA PHE A 120 -19.34 -5.90 -1.57
C PHE A 120 -18.90 -7.32 -1.27
N TYR A 121 -19.78 -8.28 -1.50
CA TYR A 121 -19.45 -9.70 -1.41
C TYR A 121 -19.19 -10.29 -2.80
N LEU A 122 -17.96 -10.77 -3.02
CA LEU A 122 -17.61 -11.51 -4.23
C LEU A 122 -18.08 -12.98 -4.10
N LYS A 123 -18.76 -13.49 -5.10
CA LYS A 123 -19.36 -14.85 -5.09
C LYS A 123 -20.21 -15.12 -3.83
N GLY A 124 -20.83 -14.06 -3.29
CA GLY A 124 -21.75 -14.12 -2.17
C GLY A 124 -21.16 -14.29 -0.77
N GLU A 125 -19.86 -14.55 -0.61
CA GLU A 125 -19.25 -14.88 0.69
C GLU A 125 -18.00 -14.08 1.03
N ARG A 126 -17.24 -13.64 0.03
CA ARG A 126 -15.96 -12.99 0.25
C ARG A 126 -16.12 -11.49 0.35
N LEU A 127 -15.97 -10.94 1.55
CA LEU A 127 -15.97 -9.50 1.74
C LEU A 127 -14.81 -8.89 0.93
N THR A 128 -15.16 -7.96 0.05
CA THR A 128 -14.25 -7.31 -0.88
C THR A 128 -14.48 -5.82 -0.85
N TYR A 129 -13.40 -5.06 -0.91
CA TYR A 129 -13.41 -3.61 -1.06
C TYR A 129 -12.90 -3.25 -2.44
N GLY A 130 -13.70 -2.54 -3.22
CA GLY A 130 -13.26 -1.86 -4.43
C GLY A 130 -13.04 -0.39 -4.12
N THR A 131 -11.88 0.14 -4.52
CA THR A 131 -11.50 1.52 -4.25
C THR A 131 -11.04 2.21 -5.51
N ILE A 132 -11.44 3.46 -5.66
CA ILE A 132 -10.90 4.40 -6.63
C ILE A 132 -10.36 5.57 -5.84
N SER A 133 -9.09 5.93 -6.06
CA SER A 133 -8.44 7.03 -5.34
C SER A 133 -7.68 7.96 -6.29
N LEU A 134 -7.63 9.22 -5.92
CA LEU A 134 -6.72 10.22 -6.47
C LEU A 134 -5.73 10.58 -5.37
N GLU A 135 -4.47 10.32 -5.61
CA GLU A 135 -3.41 10.47 -4.63
C GLU A 135 -2.29 11.36 -5.18
N HIS A 136 -1.72 12.15 -4.30
CA HIS A 136 -0.50 12.90 -4.51
C HIS A 136 0.60 12.30 -3.65
N GLU A 137 1.80 12.12 -4.18
CA GLU A 137 2.96 11.75 -3.38
C GLU A 137 4.13 12.69 -3.70
N SER A 138 4.74 13.27 -2.65
CA SER A 138 5.87 14.19 -2.79
C SER A 138 6.77 14.12 -1.56
N ASN A 139 8.01 14.59 -1.73
CA ASN A 139 8.95 14.68 -0.60
C ASN A 139 9.04 16.08 0.01
N GLY A 140 8.29 17.06 -0.50
CA GLY A 140 8.26 18.42 0.05
C GLY A 140 9.57 19.19 -0.10
N ARG A 141 10.49 18.73 -0.94
CA ARG A 141 11.73 19.42 -1.27
C ARG A 141 11.58 20.23 -2.55
N ASP A 142 12.51 21.13 -2.80
CA ASP A 142 12.57 21.96 -4.01
C ASP A 142 13.76 21.60 -4.91
N SER A 143 13.82 22.27 -6.05
CA SER A 143 14.93 22.22 -7.01
C SER A 143 15.26 20.76 -7.44
N ILE A 144 16.54 20.43 -7.54
CA ILE A 144 17.02 19.10 -7.97
C ILE A 144 16.66 17.95 -7.02
N TYR A 145 16.23 18.29 -5.78
CA TYR A 145 15.79 17.31 -4.78
C TYR A 145 14.28 17.13 -4.76
N SER A 146 13.53 17.90 -5.54
CA SER A 146 12.08 17.73 -5.67
C SER A 146 11.74 16.36 -6.25
N ARG A 147 10.79 15.68 -5.61
CA ARG A 147 10.18 14.45 -6.13
C ARG A 147 8.70 14.52 -5.88
N THR A 148 7.94 14.46 -6.96
CA THR A 148 6.49 14.58 -6.87
C THR A 148 5.80 13.82 -8.00
N TRP A 149 4.67 13.22 -7.72
CA TRP A 149 3.80 12.63 -8.72
C TRP A 149 2.38 12.49 -8.19
N ASN A 150 1.44 12.38 -9.13
CA ASN A 150 0.04 12.10 -8.83
C ASN A 150 -0.35 10.77 -9.47
N MET A 151 -1.37 10.13 -8.93
CA MET A 151 -1.89 8.88 -9.48
C MET A 151 -3.41 8.79 -9.32
N LEU A 152 -4.05 8.28 -10.37
CA LEU A 152 -5.40 7.75 -10.29
C LEU A 152 -5.27 6.24 -10.07
N ALA A 153 -5.63 5.76 -8.88
CA ALA A 153 -5.46 4.37 -8.51
C ALA A 153 -6.78 3.63 -8.37
N PHE A 154 -6.73 2.33 -8.65
CA PHE A 154 -7.83 1.38 -8.54
C PHE A 154 -7.34 0.19 -7.72
N SER A 155 -8.10 -0.22 -6.73
CA SER A 155 -7.73 -1.40 -5.93
C SER A 155 -8.91 -2.32 -5.67
N LEU A 156 -8.58 -3.60 -5.52
CA LEU A 156 -9.46 -4.64 -5.01
C LEU A 156 -8.75 -5.35 -3.88
N LYS A 157 -9.38 -5.39 -2.71
CA LYS A 157 -8.87 -6.14 -1.56
C LYS A 157 -9.94 -7.06 -1.04
N SER A 158 -9.63 -8.34 -0.92
CA SER A 158 -10.60 -9.39 -0.63
C SER A 158 -10.10 -10.35 0.44
N GLN A 159 -10.97 -10.69 1.37
CA GLN A 159 -10.76 -11.81 2.28
C GLN A 159 -11.20 -13.10 1.58
N ILE A 160 -10.23 -13.81 0.99
CA ILE A 160 -10.49 -15.03 0.22
C ILE A 160 -10.66 -16.27 1.10
N SER A 161 -10.22 -16.22 2.35
CA SER A 161 -10.48 -17.23 3.39
C SER A 161 -10.33 -16.60 4.78
N PRO A 162 -10.68 -17.32 5.88
CA PRO A 162 -10.47 -16.81 7.25
C PRO A 162 -9.00 -16.46 7.58
N ARG A 163 -8.05 -17.00 6.82
CA ARG A 163 -6.60 -16.77 7.03
C ARG A 163 -5.95 -15.90 5.97
N TRP A 164 -6.58 -15.70 4.82
CA TRP A 164 -5.98 -15.00 3.69
C TRP A 164 -6.74 -13.75 3.30
N VAL A 165 -6.03 -12.64 3.28
CA VAL A 165 -6.45 -11.41 2.63
C VAL A 165 -5.51 -11.15 1.47
N VAL A 166 -6.04 -10.88 0.29
CA VAL A 166 -5.26 -10.54 -0.90
C VAL A 166 -5.71 -9.20 -1.47
N GLY A 167 -4.77 -8.47 -2.04
CA GLY A 167 -5.02 -7.17 -2.65
C GLY A 167 -4.29 -7.05 -3.99
N LEU A 168 -4.96 -6.38 -4.92
CA LEU A 168 -4.38 -5.91 -6.17
C LEU A 168 -4.65 -4.43 -6.29
N ARG A 169 -3.65 -3.66 -6.67
CA ARG A 169 -3.77 -2.23 -6.90
C ARG A 169 -3.01 -1.88 -8.17
N GLY A 170 -3.66 -1.12 -9.04
CA GLY A 170 -3.06 -0.55 -10.23
C GLY A 170 -3.29 0.95 -10.27
N TRP A 171 -2.46 1.68 -11.02
CA TRP A 171 -2.59 3.13 -11.14
C TRP A 171 -2.20 3.64 -12.52
N ILE A 172 -2.77 4.79 -12.85
CA ILE A 172 -2.37 5.63 -13.97
C ILE A 172 -1.53 6.75 -13.36
N PRO A 173 -0.20 6.77 -13.59
CA PRO A 173 0.66 7.79 -13.05
C PRO A 173 0.52 9.10 -13.85
N LEU A 174 0.47 10.20 -13.13
CA LEU A 174 0.58 11.56 -13.67
C LEU A 174 1.89 12.13 -13.12
N VAL A 175 2.96 11.96 -13.87
CA VAL A 175 4.34 12.24 -13.42
C VAL A 175 4.86 13.46 -14.13
N ASP A 176 5.44 14.39 -13.39
CA ASP A 176 6.30 15.42 -13.95
C ASP A 176 7.65 14.79 -14.33
N LYS A 177 7.98 14.86 -15.61
CA LYS A 177 9.22 14.26 -16.12
C LYS A 177 10.46 15.10 -15.81
N GLU A 178 10.31 16.38 -15.52
CA GLU A 178 11.42 17.23 -15.13
C GLU A 178 11.91 16.86 -13.73
N ASP A 179 10.99 16.67 -12.78
CA ASP A 179 11.32 16.27 -11.41
C ASP A 179 11.64 14.77 -11.27
N ASN A 180 11.02 13.93 -12.10
CA ASN A 180 11.10 12.46 -11.95
C ASN A 180 11.23 11.74 -13.29
N PRO A 181 12.34 11.89 -14.02
CA PRO A 181 12.47 11.47 -15.43
C PRO A 181 12.21 9.98 -15.66
N GLU A 182 12.50 9.12 -14.70
CA GLU A 182 12.38 7.67 -14.83
C GLU A 182 11.51 7.01 -13.73
N LEU A 183 10.76 7.77 -12.96
CA LEU A 183 10.02 7.23 -11.80
C LEU A 183 9.16 6.01 -12.18
N THR A 184 8.43 6.08 -13.28
CA THR A 184 7.55 4.97 -13.72
C THR A 184 8.31 3.70 -14.10
N LYS A 185 9.60 3.79 -14.41
CA LYS A 185 10.45 2.64 -14.69
C LYS A 185 10.61 1.79 -13.42
N TYR A 186 10.77 2.42 -12.28
CA TYR A 186 11.02 1.78 -10.99
C TYR A 186 9.75 1.48 -10.22
N VAL A 187 8.80 2.43 -10.18
CA VAL A 187 7.55 2.28 -9.43
C VAL A 187 6.50 1.43 -10.17
N GLY A 188 6.57 1.42 -11.51
CA GLY A 188 5.63 0.68 -12.36
C GLY A 188 4.21 1.19 -12.34
N TYR A 189 3.26 0.28 -12.53
CA TYR A 189 1.83 0.58 -12.70
C TYR A 189 0.94 -0.22 -11.75
N GLY A 190 1.51 -0.98 -10.83
CA GLY A 190 0.70 -1.77 -9.92
C GLY A 190 1.49 -2.57 -8.89
N GLU A 191 0.74 -3.04 -7.91
CA GLU A 191 1.24 -3.84 -6.81
C GLU A 191 0.25 -4.94 -6.41
N ALA A 192 0.77 -6.01 -5.86
CA ALA A 192 0.01 -7.10 -5.27
C ALA A 192 0.37 -7.25 -3.80
N SER A 193 -0.61 -7.52 -2.97
CA SER A 193 -0.41 -7.74 -1.55
C SER A 193 -1.09 -9.03 -1.07
N ALA A 194 -0.52 -9.64 -0.06
CA ALA A 194 -1.14 -10.76 0.63
C ALA A 194 -0.82 -10.70 2.13
N THR A 195 -1.81 -10.98 2.94
CA THR A 195 -1.67 -11.18 4.39
C THR A 195 -2.11 -12.60 4.73
N TYR A 196 -1.27 -13.34 5.42
CA TYR A 196 -1.57 -14.68 5.92
C TYR A 196 -1.57 -14.71 7.45
N GLN A 197 -2.66 -15.18 8.05
CA GLN A 197 -2.78 -15.41 9.48
C GLN A 197 -2.19 -16.77 9.82
N ILE A 198 -0.90 -16.81 10.20
CA ILE A 198 -0.18 -18.03 10.58
C ILE A 198 -0.87 -18.65 11.81
N ARG A 199 -1.08 -17.80 12.82
CA ARG A 199 -1.86 -18.10 14.02
C ARG A 199 -2.82 -16.95 14.27
N PRO A 200 -4.11 -17.11 13.94
CA PRO A 200 -5.09 -16.03 14.07
C PRO A 200 -5.03 -15.31 15.41
N GLY A 201 -4.98 -13.99 15.36
CA GLY A 201 -4.87 -13.12 16.53
C GLY A 201 -3.50 -13.11 17.23
N ARG A 202 -2.47 -13.79 16.72
CA ARG A 202 -1.12 -13.83 17.30
C ARG A 202 -0.01 -13.58 16.28
N TRP A 203 -0.02 -14.28 15.15
CA TRP A 203 1.04 -14.23 14.16
C TRP A 203 0.46 -14.03 12.78
N SER A 204 1.00 -13.09 12.04
CA SER A 204 0.69 -12.90 10.61
C SER A 204 1.96 -12.62 9.81
N ALA A 205 1.91 -12.97 8.54
CA ALA A 205 2.91 -12.59 7.56
C ALA A 205 2.25 -11.74 6.47
N ASP A 206 2.92 -10.66 6.06
CA ASP A 206 2.49 -9.81 4.94
C ASP A 206 3.54 -9.83 3.85
N ILE A 207 3.06 -9.74 2.62
CA ILE A 207 3.87 -9.57 1.42
C ILE A 207 3.27 -8.44 0.62
N LEU A 208 4.12 -7.51 0.18
CA LEU A 208 3.80 -6.48 -0.79
C LEU A 208 4.81 -6.58 -1.91
N PHE A 209 4.33 -6.84 -3.10
CA PHE A 209 5.13 -6.92 -4.32
C PHE A 209 4.73 -5.81 -5.27
N ARG A 210 5.70 -5.03 -5.72
CA ARG A 210 5.55 -3.99 -6.73
C ARG A 210 6.42 -4.32 -7.93
N LYS A 211 5.84 -4.30 -9.13
CA LYS A 211 6.57 -4.55 -10.37
C LYS A 211 6.83 -3.22 -11.07
N GLY A 212 8.11 -2.89 -11.27
CA GLY A 212 8.51 -1.78 -12.12
C GLY A 212 8.12 -1.99 -13.58
N SER A 213 8.14 -0.93 -14.39
CA SER A 213 7.89 -1.05 -15.82
C SER A 213 9.07 -1.71 -16.51
N GLY A 214 8.81 -2.62 -17.43
CA GLY A 214 9.84 -3.38 -18.12
C GLY A 214 9.86 -4.86 -17.74
N LEU A 215 10.62 -5.65 -18.51
CA LEU A 215 10.55 -7.12 -18.40
C LEU A 215 11.29 -7.67 -17.17
N ILE A 216 12.40 -7.04 -16.76
CA ILE A 216 13.30 -7.60 -15.74
C ILE A 216 13.85 -6.46 -14.87
N ASN A 217 14.08 -6.72 -13.58
CA ASN A 217 14.96 -6.03 -12.62
C ASN A 217 14.43 -4.80 -11.86
N TYR A 218 13.30 -4.19 -12.22
CA TYR A 218 12.77 -3.06 -11.43
C TYR A 218 11.53 -3.45 -10.63
N GLY A 219 11.37 -2.81 -9.49
CA GLY A 219 10.28 -3.05 -8.54
C GLY A 219 10.80 -3.36 -7.16
N SER A 220 9.94 -3.83 -6.27
CA SER A 220 10.30 -4.12 -4.88
C SER A 220 9.47 -5.25 -4.30
N LEU A 221 10.04 -5.88 -3.28
CA LEU A 221 9.36 -6.82 -2.40
C LEU A 221 9.54 -6.35 -0.97
N GLN A 222 8.44 -6.21 -0.26
CA GLN A 222 8.44 -6.02 1.19
C GLN A 222 7.73 -7.19 1.85
N THR A 223 8.38 -7.79 2.82
CA THR A 223 7.79 -8.84 3.65
C THR A 223 7.78 -8.42 5.12
N GLN A 224 6.78 -8.85 5.85
CA GLN A 224 6.67 -8.59 7.28
C GLN A 224 6.27 -9.87 8.01
N LEU A 225 6.91 -10.11 9.15
CA LEU A 225 6.45 -11.08 10.14
C LEU A 225 6.01 -10.31 11.38
N ASN A 226 4.75 -10.46 11.76
CA ASN A 226 4.14 -9.70 12.83
C ASN A 226 3.74 -10.63 13.98
N TRP A 227 4.15 -10.27 15.19
CA TRP A 227 3.75 -10.92 16.42
C TRP A 227 2.95 -9.99 17.31
N ARG A 228 1.74 -10.38 17.67
CA ARG A 228 0.85 -9.67 18.59
C ARG A 228 1.00 -10.24 20.00
N PRO A 229 1.74 -9.55 20.91
CA PRO A 229 1.99 -10.07 22.26
C PRO A 229 0.73 -10.16 23.10
N TYR A 230 -0.19 -9.19 22.98
CA TYR A 230 -1.44 -9.11 23.73
C TYR A 230 -2.64 -9.14 22.81
N LYS A 231 -3.57 -10.08 23.03
CA LYS A 231 -4.71 -10.30 22.11
C LYS A 231 -5.70 -9.14 22.03
N ASN A 232 -5.80 -8.34 23.08
CA ASN A 232 -6.76 -7.23 23.18
C ASN A 232 -6.18 -5.89 22.72
N GLU A 233 -4.88 -5.85 22.40
CA GLU A 233 -4.20 -4.64 21.94
C GLU A 233 -3.96 -4.67 20.44
N ASN A 234 -3.95 -3.51 19.79
CA ASN A 234 -3.77 -3.42 18.34
C ASN A 234 -2.34 -3.02 17.94
N TYR A 235 -1.33 -3.55 18.64
CA TYR A 235 0.05 -3.38 18.24
C TYR A 235 0.76 -4.72 18.09
N TYR A 236 1.78 -4.71 17.26
CA TYR A 236 2.58 -5.86 16.87
C TYR A 236 4.06 -5.54 17.01
N LEU A 237 4.86 -6.53 17.38
CA LEU A 237 6.28 -6.52 17.06
C LEU A 237 6.43 -7.04 15.64
N THR A 238 7.14 -6.30 14.82
CA THR A 238 7.26 -6.56 13.38
C THR A 238 8.72 -6.67 13.00
N LEU A 239 9.06 -7.74 12.29
CA LEU A 239 10.29 -7.87 11.52
C LEU A 239 9.91 -7.60 10.05
N GLN A 240 10.53 -6.59 9.43
CA GLN A 240 10.30 -6.19 8.04
C GLN A 240 11.57 -6.37 7.24
N TRP A 241 11.49 -7.01 6.09
CA TRP A 241 12.52 -7.00 5.06
C TRP A 241 11.97 -6.33 3.81
N PHE A 242 12.71 -5.34 3.35
CA PHE A 242 12.50 -4.67 2.07
C PHE A 242 13.67 -4.98 1.15
N VAL A 243 13.39 -5.27 -0.13
CA VAL A 243 14.39 -5.41 -1.17
C VAL A 243 13.86 -4.85 -2.49
N GLY A 244 14.69 -4.09 -3.18
CA GLY A 244 14.38 -3.50 -4.49
C GLY A 244 14.45 -1.99 -4.51
N TYR A 245 13.64 -1.38 -5.35
CA TYR A 245 13.65 0.04 -5.68
C TYR A 245 12.45 0.77 -5.06
N THR A 246 12.50 2.10 -5.05
CA THR A 246 11.38 2.96 -4.61
C THR A 246 10.97 2.76 -3.14
N GLU A 247 11.94 2.50 -2.25
CA GLU A 247 11.64 2.53 -0.83
C GLU A 247 11.32 3.95 -0.36
N SER A 248 12.08 4.94 -0.86
CA SER A 248 11.85 6.39 -0.71
C SER A 248 11.71 7.06 -2.08
N LEU A 249 11.17 8.29 -2.12
CA LEU A 249 11.07 9.02 -3.38
C LEU A 249 12.42 9.59 -3.83
N ILE A 250 13.25 10.10 -2.92
CA ILE A 250 14.53 10.69 -3.32
C ILE A 250 15.44 9.66 -3.97
N ASP A 251 15.47 8.44 -3.43
CA ASP A 251 16.32 7.33 -3.86
C ASP A 251 15.55 6.31 -4.71
N TYR A 252 14.55 6.74 -5.48
CA TYR A 252 13.70 5.80 -6.21
C TYR A 252 14.47 4.94 -7.23
N GLN A 253 15.64 5.38 -7.67
CA GLN A 253 16.53 4.68 -8.60
C GLN A 253 17.54 3.76 -7.89
N GLU A 254 17.66 3.83 -6.59
CA GLU A 254 18.60 3.03 -5.82
C GLU A 254 17.97 1.69 -5.41
N HIS A 255 18.74 0.63 -5.59
CA HIS A 255 18.39 -0.67 -5.03
C HIS A 255 18.78 -0.71 -3.56
N LYS A 256 17.85 -1.10 -2.70
CA LYS A 256 18.09 -1.25 -1.26
C LYS A 256 17.63 -2.61 -0.78
N SER A 257 18.36 -3.17 0.20
CA SER A 257 17.94 -4.35 0.93
C SER A 257 18.08 -4.06 2.44
N MET A 258 16.94 -3.86 3.11
CA MET A 258 16.90 -3.40 4.50
C MET A 258 16.13 -4.37 5.37
N LEU A 259 16.74 -4.80 6.48
CA LEU A 259 16.07 -5.58 7.52
C LEU A 259 15.82 -4.70 8.74
N ARG A 260 14.56 -4.53 9.11
CA ARG A 260 14.15 -3.66 10.23
C ARG A 260 13.25 -4.39 11.22
N ILE A 261 13.36 -4.00 12.49
CA ILE A 261 12.52 -4.52 13.57
C ILE A 261 11.93 -3.36 14.37
N GLY A 262 10.72 -3.53 14.91
CA GLY A 262 10.09 -2.52 15.76
C GLY A 262 8.62 -2.78 16.00
N PHE A 263 7.86 -1.70 16.16
CA PHE A 263 6.44 -1.75 16.49
C PHE A 263 5.58 -1.35 15.30
N THR A 264 4.42 -2.01 15.18
CA THR A 264 3.43 -1.73 14.14
C THR A 264 2.03 -1.71 14.74
N ILE A 265 1.22 -0.72 14.37
CA ILE A 265 -0.23 -0.69 14.59
C ILE A 265 -0.87 -0.93 13.22
N LYS A 266 -1.71 -1.96 13.14
CA LYS A 266 -2.39 -2.33 11.89
C LYS A 266 -3.80 -1.76 11.83
N PRO A 267 -4.33 -1.50 10.63
CA PRO A 267 -5.74 -1.18 10.46
C PRO A 267 -6.63 -2.25 11.08
N GLU A 268 -7.74 -1.83 11.69
CA GLU A 268 -8.81 -2.73 12.02
C GLU A 268 -9.43 -3.28 10.72
N ASN A 269 -9.94 -4.49 10.77
CA ASN A 269 -10.37 -5.23 9.59
C ASN A 269 -9.22 -5.45 8.59
N MET A 270 -9.51 -5.69 7.34
CA MET A 270 -8.51 -6.06 6.32
C MET A 270 -7.61 -4.89 5.87
N GLY A 271 -7.81 -3.68 6.42
CA GLY A 271 -7.35 -2.47 5.74
C GLY A 271 -8.07 -2.29 4.39
N ILE A 272 -8.50 -1.09 4.06
CA ILE A 272 -9.34 -0.87 2.86
C ILE A 272 -8.49 -0.79 1.58
N PHE A 273 -7.20 -0.53 1.71
CA PHE A 273 -6.29 -0.31 0.59
C PHE A 273 -5.06 -1.20 0.68
#